data_4ef543f37b0baa86aa68b65eb7691ea7
#
_entry.id   4ef543f37b0baa86aa68b65eb7691ea7
#
_cell.length_a   1.000
_cell.length_b   1.000
_cell.length_c   1.000
_cell.angle_alpha   90.00
_cell.angle_beta   90.00
_cell.angle_gamma   90.00
#
_symmetry.space_group_name_H-M   'P 1'
#
loop_
_entity.id
_entity.type
_entity.pdbx_description
1 polymer ?
#
loop_
_entity_poly.entity_id
_entity_poly.type
_entity_poly.pdbx_seq_one_letter_code
_entity_poly.pdbx_strand_id
1 'polypeptide(L)'
;NNLLSDLPSLAIATDRVDREWIERPHRWRVRDIRNFMIVFGLVSSVFDLLTFALLYWLTAGDVEAFRTGWFIESLLTEVGVLLVIRTRLRAWQSRPAPMLLVATILVAIGSMLLPWTAVGSWFGLVPVTATVLLAVVLVLFGYLLASELTKGPFYRWLARGSTAARP
;
A
#
# COMPACT_ATOMS: atom_id res chain seq x y z
N ASN A 1 -0.44 -9.33 -10.30
CA ASN A 1 -0.69 -8.12 -9.48
C ASN A 1 -0.28 -6.84 -10.21
N ASN A 2 0.96 -6.74 -10.70
CA ASN A 2 1.55 -5.49 -11.21
C ASN A 2 0.67 -4.76 -12.24
N LEU A 3 0.06 -5.47 -13.20
CA LEU A 3 -0.79 -4.82 -14.20
C LEU A 3 -1.99 -4.08 -13.58
N LEU A 4 -2.57 -4.62 -12.51
CA LEU A 4 -3.71 -3.99 -11.83
C LEU A 4 -3.28 -2.81 -10.95
N SER A 5 -2.13 -2.91 -10.27
CA SER A 5 -1.58 -1.84 -9.45
C SER A 5 -0.94 -0.71 -10.27
N ASP A 6 -0.57 -0.97 -11.53
CA ASP A 6 -0.05 0.06 -12.44
C ASP A 6 -1.10 1.14 -12.73
N LEU A 7 -2.40 0.80 -12.76
CA LEU A 7 -3.46 1.76 -13.03
C LEU A 7 -3.51 2.91 -11.98
N PRO A 8 -3.58 2.64 -10.67
CA PRO A 8 -3.47 3.69 -9.66
C PRO A 8 -2.10 4.38 -9.65
N SER A 9 -1.02 3.64 -9.94
CA SER A 9 0.34 4.18 -9.99
C SER A 9 0.49 5.22 -11.10
N LEU A 10 -0.10 4.99 -12.27
CA LEU A 10 -0.16 5.98 -13.35
C LEU A 10 -1.03 7.18 -12.97
N ALA A 11 -2.14 6.95 -12.26
CA ALA A 11 -3.02 8.01 -11.81
C ALA A 11 -2.39 8.94 -10.77
N ILE A 12 -1.32 8.52 -10.07
CA ILE A 12 -0.58 9.37 -9.13
C ILE A 12 0.06 10.59 -9.83
N ALA A 13 0.36 10.48 -11.12
CA ALA A 13 0.86 11.61 -11.90
C ALA A 13 -0.14 12.76 -12.02
N THR A 14 -1.43 12.50 -11.80
CA THR A 14 -2.50 13.50 -11.80
C THR A 14 -2.80 14.04 -10.40
N ASP A 15 -2.11 13.53 -9.37
CA ASP A 15 -2.35 13.92 -7.99
C ASP A 15 -1.84 15.33 -7.68
N ARG A 16 -2.47 15.96 -6.70
CA ARG A 16 -2.11 17.32 -6.29
C ARG A 16 -0.92 17.23 -5.34
N VAL A 17 0.19 17.88 -5.74
CA VAL A 17 1.36 18.03 -4.88
C VAL A 17 1.03 18.95 -3.71
N ASP A 18 1.45 18.59 -2.51
CA ASP A 18 1.32 19.45 -1.32
C ASP A 18 1.97 20.81 -1.59
N ARG A 19 1.26 21.92 -1.31
CA ARG A 19 1.72 23.30 -1.61
C ARG A 19 3.10 23.61 -1.06
N GLU A 20 3.44 23.07 0.11
CA GLU A 20 4.74 23.24 0.75
C GLU A 20 5.91 22.70 -0.10
N TRP A 21 5.63 21.74 -0.99
CA TRP A 21 6.63 21.20 -1.90
C TRP A 21 6.92 22.09 -3.12
N ILE A 22 5.94 22.89 -3.52
CA ILE A 22 6.05 23.78 -4.69
C ILE A 22 6.76 25.07 -4.29
N GLU A 23 6.60 25.53 -3.04
CA GLU A 23 7.11 26.81 -2.57
C GLU A 23 8.61 26.84 -2.32
N ARG A 24 9.27 25.70 -2.19
CA ARG A 24 10.72 25.62 -1.93
C ARG A 24 11.39 24.56 -2.81
N PRO A 25 12.50 24.89 -3.50
CA PRO A 25 13.24 23.89 -4.26
C PRO A 25 13.82 22.84 -3.32
N HIS A 26 13.38 21.59 -3.45
CA HIS A 26 13.86 20.46 -2.68
C HIS A 26 14.92 19.72 -3.49
N ARG A 27 16.12 19.59 -2.93
CA ARG A 27 17.14 18.70 -3.50
C ARG A 27 16.81 17.26 -3.12
N TRP A 28 16.58 16.42 -4.10
CA TRP A 28 16.44 14.98 -3.91
C TRP A 28 17.80 14.42 -3.49
N ARG A 29 17.88 13.87 -2.28
CA ARG A 29 19.06 13.15 -1.82
C ARG A 29 18.79 11.66 -1.97
N VAL A 30 19.62 10.95 -2.74
CA VAL A 30 19.51 9.49 -2.91
C VAL A 30 19.46 8.75 -1.57
N ARG A 31 20.19 9.27 -0.57
CA ARG A 31 20.16 8.73 0.79
C ARG A 31 18.77 8.77 1.43
N ASP A 32 18.01 9.82 1.19
CA ASP A 32 16.68 10.00 1.79
C ASP A 32 15.68 9.04 1.15
N ILE A 33 15.77 8.85 -0.17
CA ILE A 33 14.98 7.85 -0.91
C ILE A 33 15.32 6.45 -0.42
N ARG A 34 16.61 6.12 -0.31
CA ARG A 34 17.06 4.81 0.19
C ARG A 34 16.53 4.52 1.59
N ASN A 35 16.64 5.50 2.49
CA ASN A 35 16.16 5.34 3.87
C ASN A 35 14.64 5.17 3.93
N PHE A 36 13.90 5.90 3.07
CA PHE A 36 12.46 5.70 2.91
C PHE A 36 12.14 4.27 2.48
N MET A 37 12.82 3.78 1.43
CA MET A 37 12.61 2.41 0.93
C MET A 37 12.93 1.35 2.00
N ILE A 38 14.00 1.54 2.78
CA ILE A 38 14.36 0.60 3.86
C ILE A 38 13.28 0.59 4.94
N VAL A 39 12.89 1.75 5.45
CA VAL A 39 11.95 1.84 6.58
C VAL A 39 10.58 1.31 6.18
N PHE A 40 10.02 1.79 5.06
CA PHE A 40 8.70 1.36 4.61
C PHE A 40 8.71 -0.05 4.05
N GLY A 41 9.80 -0.48 3.44
CA GLY A 41 10.00 -1.88 3.00
C GLY A 41 10.04 -2.85 4.19
N LEU A 42 10.69 -2.50 5.30
CA LEU A 42 10.67 -3.31 6.51
C LEU A 42 9.26 -3.39 7.12
N VAL A 43 8.53 -2.28 7.16
CA VAL A 43 7.12 -2.28 7.61
C VAL A 43 6.29 -3.21 6.73
N SER A 44 6.39 -3.08 5.39
CA SER A 44 5.69 -3.96 4.45
C SER A 44 6.05 -5.43 4.69
N SER A 45 7.34 -5.77 4.76
CA SER A 45 7.80 -7.15 4.95
C SER A 45 7.26 -7.80 6.23
N VAL A 46 7.13 -7.02 7.32
CA VAL A 46 6.53 -7.54 8.56
C VAL A 46 5.06 -7.91 8.34
N PHE A 47 4.30 -7.05 7.64
CA PHE A 47 2.90 -7.33 7.34
C PHE A 47 2.73 -8.44 6.32
N ASP A 48 3.62 -8.54 5.32
CA ASP A 48 3.65 -9.65 4.36
C ASP A 48 3.83 -11.00 5.08
N LEU A 49 4.80 -11.08 6.01
CA LEU A 49 5.03 -12.29 6.81
C LEU A 49 3.85 -12.61 7.74
N LEU A 50 3.24 -11.58 8.33
CA LEU A 50 2.04 -11.74 9.16
C LEU A 50 0.88 -12.29 8.33
N THR A 51 0.63 -11.72 7.15
CA THR A 51 -0.40 -12.19 6.21
C THR A 51 -0.13 -13.62 5.80
N PHE A 52 1.12 -13.93 5.45
CA PHE A 52 1.51 -15.28 5.06
C PHE A 52 1.19 -16.30 6.15
N ALA A 53 1.61 -16.02 7.39
CA ALA A 53 1.33 -16.89 8.53
C ALA A 53 -0.17 -17.05 8.81
N LEU A 54 -0.90 -15.93 8.76
CA LEU A 54 -2.35 -15.89 9.01
C LEU A 54 -3.12 -16.67 7.94
N LEU A 55 -2.82 -16.45 6.67
CA LEU A 55 -3.46 -17.17 5.56
C LEU A 55 -3.14 -18.65 5.61
N TYR A 56 -1.88 -19.02 5.86
CA TYR A 56 -1.48 -20.43 6.00
C TYR A 56 -2.31 -21.14 7.07
N TRP A 57 -2.53 -20.48 8.19
CA TRP A 57 -3.33 -21.04 9.29
C TRP A 57 -4.84 -21.09 8.97
N LEU A 58 -5.39 -20.04 8.35
CA LEU A 58 -6.82 -19.94 8.03
C LEU A 58 -7.26 -20.85 6.88
N THR A 59 -6.38 -21.11 5.92
CA THR A 59 -6.70 -21.97 4.77
C THR A 59 -6.43 -23.45 5.03
N ALA A 60 -5.84 -23.80 6.20
CA ALA A 60 -5.55 -25.17 6.59
C ALA A 60 -4.83 -26.01 5.53
N GLY A 61 -3.97 -25.36 4.72
CA GLY A 61 -3.18 -26.02 3.66
C GLY A 61 -3.84 -26.05 2.29
N ASP A 62 -5.02 -25.43 2.13
CA ASP A 62 -5.61 -25.21 0.80
C ASP A 62 -4.78 -24.16 0.03
N VAL A 63 -3.98 -24.64 -0.93
CA VAL A 63 -3.05 -23.83 -1.71
C VAL A 63 -3.76 -22.81 -2.60
N GLU A 64 -4.94 -23.16 -3.14
CA GLU A 64 -5.69 -22.27 -4.02
C GLU A 64 -6.32 -21.12 -3.23
N ALA A 65 -6.93 -21.43 -2.10
CA ALA A 65 -7.47 -20.44 -1.19
C ALA A 65 -6.38 -19.52 -0.61
N PHE A 66 -5.22 -20.09 -0.24
CA PHE A 66 -4.05 -19.34 0.21
C PHE A 66 -3.58 -18.35 -0.87
N ARG A 67 -3.37 -18.84 -2.10
CA ARG A 67 -2.93 -18.02 -3.23
C ARG A 67 -3.90 -16.91 -3.54
N THR A 68 -5.21 -17.19 -3.47
CA THR A 68 -6.26 -16.19 -3.70
C THR A 68 -6.26 -15.12 -2.59
N GLY A 69 -6.18 -15.53 -1.33
CA GLY A 69 -6.09 -14.60 -0.20
C GLY A 69 -4.86 -13.69 -0.29
N TRP A 70 -3.70 -14.28 -0.64
CA TRP A 70 -2.46 -13.55 -0.89
C TRP A 70 -2.56 -12.55 -2.05
N PHE A 71 -3.21 -12.96 -3.16
CA PHE A 71 -3.46 -12.09 -4.30
C PHE A 71 -4.29 -10.86 -3.92
N ILE A 72 -5.39 -11.06 -3.19
CA ILE A 72 -6.27 -9.97 -2.75
C ILE A 72 -5.51 -9.03 -1.82
N GLU A 73 -4.85 -9.59 -0.82
CA GLU A 73 -4.14 -8.81 0.19
C GLU A 73 -3.03 -7.96 -0.43
N SER A 74 -2.17 -8.55 -1.25
CA SER A 74 -1.04 -7.83 -1.85
C SER A 74 -1.50 -6.69 -2.77
N LEU A 75 -2.61 -6.87 -3.52
CA LEU A 75 -3.18 -5.76 -4.29
C LEU A 75 -3.76 -4.66 -3.41
N LEU A 76 -4.53 -5.03 -2.38
CA LEU A 76 -5.15 -4.05 -1.48
C LEU A 76 -4.11 -3.23 -0.72
N THR A 77 -3.05 -3.87 -0.22
CA THR A 77 -1.97 -3.20 0.50
C THR A 77 -1.14 -2.32 -0.43
N GLU A 78 -0.85 -2.78 -1.65
CA GLU A 78 -0.12 -2.03 -2.65
C GLU A 78 -0.87 -0.76 -3.08
N VAL A 79 -2.16 -0.87 -3.44
CA VAL A 79 -2.94 0.32 -3.85
C VAL A 79 -3.33 1.19 -2.64
N GLY A 80 -3.53 0.59 -1.47
CA GLY A 80 -3.84 1.31 -0.24
C GLY A 80 -2.68 2.17 0.24
N VAL A 81 -1.46 1.64 0.22
CA VAL A 81 -0.27 2.39 0.67
C VAL A 81 0.04 3.58 -0.23
N LEU A 82 -0.31 3.54 -1.52
CA LEU A 82 -0.16 4.70 -2.42
C LEU A 82 -0.90 5.93 -1.87
N LEU A 83 -2.10 5.75 -1.30
CA LEU A 83 -2.87 6.84 -0.70
C LEU A 83 -2.20 7.39 0.57
N VAL A 84 -1.43 6.58 1.27
CA VAL A 84 -0.69 6.99 2.46
C VAL A 84 0.60 7.70 2.08
N ILE A 85 1.45 7.11 1.22
CA ILE A 85 2.81 7.62 0.95
C ILE A 85 2.86 8.80 -0.01
N ARG A 86 1.80 9.08 -0.79
CA ARG A 86 1.73 10.20 -1.75
C ARG A 86 1.88 11.58 -1.11
N THR A 87 1.60 11.71 0.17
CA THR A 87 1.65 12.98 0.91
C THR A 87 2.50 12.85 2.19
N ARG A 88 3.16 13.94 2.60
CA ARG A 88 3.83 14.01 3.90
C ARG A 88 2.89 14.34 5.04
N LEU A 89 1.76 14.97 4.73
CA LEU A 89 0.68 15.21 5.67
C LEU A 89 0.03 13.87 6.07
N ARG A 90 -0.83 13.91 7.06
CA ARG A 90 -1.66 12.75 7.36
C ARG A 90 -2.56 12.45 6.17
N ALA A 91 -2.70 11.18 5.81
CA ALA A 91 -3.42 10.75 4.61
C ALA A 91 -4.83 11.37 4.51
N TRP A 92 -5.52 11.54 5.65
CA TRP A 92 -6.85 12.16 5.72
C TRP A 92 -6.87 13.70 5.63
N GLN A 93 -5.70 14.36 5.74
CA GLN A 93 -5.58 15.83 5.62
C GLN A 93 -5.34 16.28 4.17
N SER A 94 -4.83 15.38 3.33
CA SER A 94 -4.55 15.65 1.93
C SER A 94 -5.56 14.92 1.04
N ARG A 95 -6.32 15.66 0.25
CA ARG A 95 -7.32 15.10 -0.65
C ARG A 95 -6.65 14.51 -1.89
N PRO A 96 -6.81 13.20 -2.18
CA PRO A 96 -6.29 12.60 -3.40
C PRO A 96 -6.99 13.17 -4.64
N ALA A 97 -6.31 13.13 -5.78
CA ALA A 97 -6.96 13.42 -7.04
C ALA A 97 -8.12 12.44 -7.27
N PRO A 98 -9.26 12.91 -7.83
CA PRO A 98 -10.40 12.03 -8.07
C PRO A 98 -10.05 10.80 -8.92
N MET A 99 -9.18 10.97 -9.91
CA MET A 99 -8.73 9.88 -10.78
C MET A 99 -7.95 8.81 -10.00
N LEU A 100 -7.04 9.23 -9.10
CA LEU A 100 -6.31 8.30 -8.25
C LEU A 100 -7.26 7.54 -7.30
N LEU A 101 -8.19 8.26 -6.68
CA LEU A 101 -9.17 7.64 -5.77
C LEU A 101 -10.05 6.63 -6.49
N VAL A 102 -10.59 6.99 -7.65
CA VAL A 102 -11.44 6.10 -8.47
C VAL A 102 -10.65 4.88 -8.93
N ALA A 103 -9.43 5.06 -9.45
CA ALA A 103 -8.58 3.93 -9.86
C ALA A 103 -8.28 2.98 -8.69
N THR A 104 -7.93 3.51 -7.52
CA THR A 104 -7.68 2.71 -6.31
C THR A 104 -8.92 1.93 -5.89
N ILE A 105 -10.10 2.56 -5.85
CA ILE A 105 -11.36 1.91 -5.49
C ILE A 105 -11.72 0.82 -6.50
N LEU A 106 -11.60 1.09 -7.80
CA LEU A 106 -11.90 0.11 -8.85
C LEU A 106 -10.98 -1.12 -8.74
N VAL A 107 -9.68 -0.92 -8.52
CA VAL A 107 -8.74 -2.04 -8.34
C VAL A 107 -9.04 -2.80 -7.05
N ALA A 108 -9.34 -2.10 -5.95
CA ALA A 108 -9.68 -2.74 -4.67
C ALA A 108 -10.95 -3.59 -4.78
N ILE A 109 -12.02 -3.05 -5.35
CA ILE A 109 -13.27 -3.79 -5.55
C ILE A 109 -13.04 -4.92 -6.57
N GLY A 110 -12.36 -4.65 -7.67
CA GLY A 110 -12.05 -5.63 -8.70
C GLY A 110 -11.26 -6.82 -8.15
N SER A 111 -10.23 -6.58 -7.35
CA SER A 111 -9.42 -7.64 -6.73
C SER A 111 -10.24 -8.51 -5.77
N MET A 112 -11.16 -7.89 -5.02
CA MET A 112 -12.04 -8.62 -4.11
C MET A 112 -13.09 -9.45 -4.85
N LEU A 113 -13.61 -8.99 -5.98
CA LEU A 113 -14.65 -9.68 -6.73
C LEU A 113 -14.11 -10.71 -7.73
N LEU A 114 -12.87 -10.54 -8.18
CA LEU A 114 -12.25 -11.36 -9.23
C LEU A 114 -12.35 -12.88 -8.97
N PRO A 115 -12.14 -13.41 -7.75
CA PRO A 115 -12.24 -14.84 -7.47
C PRO A 115 -13.61 -15.47 -7.75
N TRP A 116 -14.69 -14.67 -7.77
CA TRP A 116 -16.05 -15.13 -8.07
C TRP A 116 -16.44 -14.99 -9.55
N THR A 117 -15.47 -14.61 -10.40
CA THR A 117 -15.70 -14.43 -11.84
C THR A 117 -15.07 -15.55 -12.66
N ALA A 118 -15.56 -15.75 -13.89
CA ALA A 118 -14.93 -16.66 -14.84
C ALA A 118 -13.48 -16.25 -15.17
N VAL A 119 -13.18 -14.95 -15.16
CA VAL A 119 -11.81 -14.45 -15.37
C VAL A 119 -10.90 -14.89 -14.23
N GLY A 120 -11.36 -14.80 -12.99
CA GLY A 120 -10.60 -15.26 -11.83
C GLY A 120 -10.24 -16.75 -11.91
N SER A 121 -11.19 -17.58 -12.36
CA SER A 121 -10.93 -19.02 -12.51
C SER A 121 -9.86 -19.34 -13.56
N TRP A 122 -9.73 -18.55 -14.62
CA TRP A 122 -8.64 -18.70 -15.60
C TRP A 122 -7.25 -18.44 -14.99
N PHE A 123 -7.19 -17.59 -13.98
CA PHE A 123 -5.97 -17.35 -13.21
C PHE A 123 -5.79 -18.31 -12.02
N GLY A 124 -6.70 -19.29 -11.88
CA GLY A 124 -6.70 -20.25 -10.78
C GLY A 124 -7.02 -19.61 -9.44
N LEU A 125 -7.76 -18.50 -9.42
CA LEU A 125 -8.31 -17.92 -8.20
C LEU A 125 -9.62 -18.64 -7.86
N VAL A 126 -9.82 -18.88 -6.56
CA VAL A 126 -11.02 -19.56 -6.04
C VAL A 126 -11.74 -18.66 -5.03
N PRO A 127 -13.06 -18.78 -4.90
CA PRO A 127 -13.79 -18.08 -3.84
C PRO A 127 -13.21 -18.41 -2.47
N VAL A 128 -12.89 -17.39 -1.69
CA VAL A 128 -12.38 -17.54 -0.32
C VAL A 128 -13.47 -17.30 0.71
N THR A 129 -13.27 -17.83 1.91
CA THR A 129 -14.23 -17.68 3.00
C THR A 129 -14.30 -16.24 3.51
N ALA A 130 -15.44 -15.85 4.10
CA ALA A 130 -15.61 -14.54 4.71
C ALA A 130 -14.54 -14.28 5.82
N THR A 131 -14.11 -15.33 6.51
CA THR A 131 -13.05 -15.24 7.53
C THR A 131 -11.72 -14.80 6.92
N VAL A 132 -11.34 -15.37 5.77
CA VAL A 132 -10.12 -14.96 5.04
C VAL A 132 -10.24 -13.51 4.58
N LEU A 133 -11.36 -13.10 4.01
CA LEU A 133 -11.58 -11.70 3.60
C LEU A 133 -11.50 -10.73 4.78
N LEU A 134 -12.12 -11.08 5.90
CA LEU A 134 -12.05 -10.26 7.12
C LEU A 134 -10.61 -10.12 7.62
N ALA A 135 -9.86 -11.23 7.63
CA ALA A 135 -8.46 -11.23 8.04
C ALA A 135 -7.61 -10.32 7.13
N VAL A 136 -7.78 -10.42 5.81
CA VAL A 136 -7.11 -9.56 4.82
C VAL A 136 -7.44 -8.08 5.07
N VAL A 137 -8.70 -7.74 5.30
CA VAL A 137 -9.13 -6.36 5.58
C VAL A 137 -8.53 -5.84 6.89
N LEU A 138 -8.48 -6.67 7.93
CA LEU A 138 -7.85 -6.28 9.21
C LEU A 138 -6.34 -6.05 9.06
N VAL A 139 -5.64 -6.91 8.32
CA VAL A 139 -4.22 -6.72 8.02
C VAL A 139 -4.00 -5.44 7.22
N LEU A 140 -4.81 -5.19 6.19
CA LEU A 140 -4.77 -3.95 5.40
C LEU A 140 -4.87 -2.72 6.30
N PHE A 141 -5.88 -2.65 7.17
CA PHE A 141 -6.03 -1.52 8.10
C PHE A 141 -4.84 -1.38 9.04
N GLY A 142 -4.33 -2.49 9.58
CA GLY A 142 -3.13 -2.51 10.42
C GLY A 142 -1.91 -1.97 9.68
N TYR A 143 -1.71 -2.40 8.43
CA TYR A 143 -0.63 -1.95 7.58
C TYR A 143 -0.70 -0.46 7.24
N LEU A 144 -1.88 0.02 6.84
CA LEU A 144 -2.08 1.44 6.53
C LEU A 144 -1.85 2.32 7.77
N LEU A 145 -2.34 1.89 8.93
CA LEU A 145 -2.12 2.57 10.20
C LEU A 145 -0.64 2.58 10.58
N ALA A 146 0.06 1.45 10.49
CA ALA A 146 1.48 1.35 10.78
C ALA A 146 2.31 2.25 9.83
N SER A 147 1.97 2.26 8.54
CA SER A 147 2.59 3.12 7.54
C SER A 147 2.38 4.60 7.86
N GLU A 148 1.16 4.99 8.25
CA GLU A 148 0.84 6.36 8.64
C GLU A 148 1.56 6.79 9.91
N LEU A 149 1.63 5.93 10.93
CA LEU A 149 2.34 6.20 12.18
C LEU A 149 3.86 6.30 11.97
N THR A 150 4.42 5.54 11.03
CA THR A 150 5.84 5.56 10.68
C THR A 150 6.24 6.86 9.97
N LYS A 151 5.34 7.49 9.20
CA LYS A 151 5.61 8.75 8.48
C LYS A 151 6.11 9.87 9.39
N GLY A 152 5.41 10.13 10.48
CA GLY A 152 5.73 11.25 11.37
C GLY A 152 7.14 11.20 11.96
N PRO A 153 7.54 10.11 12.63
CA PRO A 153 8.90 9.90 13.10
C PRO A 153 9.95 9.95 12.00
N PHE A 154 9.67 9.32 10.86
CA PHE A 154 10.59 9.28 9.72
C PHE A 154 10.91 10.67 9.19
N TYR A 155 9.91 11.49 8.89
CA TYR A 155 10.14 12.83 8.36
C TYR A 155 10.77 13.79 9.39
N ARG A 156 10.46 13.63 10.68
CA ARG A 156 11.13 14.37 11.75
C ARG A 156 12.62 14.02 11.86
N TRP A 157 12.95 12.73 11.74
CA TRP A 157 14.33 12.26 11.73
C TRP A 157 15.09 12.80 10.51
N LEU A 158 14.47 12.80 9.33
CA LEU A 158 15.04 13.33 8.10
C LEU A 158 15.35 14.82 8.19
N ALA A 159 14.44 15.61 8.78
CA ALA A 159 14.61 17.05 9.00
C ALA A 159 15.81 17.37 9.91
N ARG A 160 15.99 16.60 10.99
CA ARG A 160 17.13 16.75 11.90
C ARG A 160 18.48 16.49 11.23
N GLY A 161 18.55 15.47 10.37
CA GLY A 161 19.77 15.16 9.60
C GLY A 161 20.12 16.21 8.54
N SER A 162 19.14 17.00 8.11
CA SER A 162 19.37 18.09 7.14
C SER A 162 19.93 19.37 7.78
N THR A 163 19.59 19.64 9.04
CA THR A 163 20.11 20.82 9.79
C THR A 163 21.55 20.63 10.25
N ALA A 164 21.96 19.39 10.54
CA ALA A 164 23.34 19.09 10.96
C ALA A 164 24.39 19.13 9.82
N ALA A 165 23.95 19.24 8.56
CA ALA A 165 24.81 19.22 7.37
C ALA A 165 24.93 20.61 6.69
N ARG A 166 24.60 21.70 7.38
CA ARG A 166 24.94 23.07 6.95
C ARG A 166 26.26 23.46 7.61
N PRO A 167 27.35 23.70 6.83
CA PRO A 167 28.57 24.31 7.32
C PRO A 167 28.34 25.76 7.71
#